data_07e5e3482a8d547eab6b814062d2e6e5
#
_entry.id   07e5e3482a8d547eab6b814062d2e6e5
#
_cell.length_a   1.000
_cell.length_b   1.000
_cell.length_c   1.000
_cell.angle_alpha   90.00
_cell.angle_beta   90.00
_cell.angle_gamma   90.00
#
_symmetry.space_group_name_H-M   'P 1'
#
loop_
_entity.id
_entity.type
_entity.pdbx_description
1 polymer ?
#
loop_
_entity_poly.entity_id
_entity_poly.type
_entity_poly.pdbx_seq_one_letter_code
_entity_poly.pdbx_strand_id
1 'polypeptide(L)'
;DAAYTDTEMVFVKGFDPDNKWVLKDVECGKAYKICVDIRAGKERMMMSEFVPYEMIYMVGDATPAGWSIGDATPMQATDSPYVFTWQGVLNVGELKLTCDKKEDWNGAWFMPTVADRQPSGETEPMLFLDKASDAFKAQYPDVMIGGIDQKWKITTAGSYKITLNQLEETISIVKQ
;
A
#
# COMPACT_ATOMS: atom_id res chain seq x y z
N ASP A 1 1.86 30.78 -3.18
CA ASP A 1 1.47 29.49 -2.62
C ASP A 1 1.91 28.41 -3.60
N ALA A 2 2.97 27.67 -3.26
CA ALA A 2 3.41 26.57 -4.09
C ALA A 2 2.31 25.51 -4.15
N ALA A 3 2.00 25.05 -5.37
CA ALA A 3 1.13 23.89 -5.53
C ALA A 3 1.87 22.68 -4.95
N TYR A 4 1.42 22.14 -3.84
CA TYR A 4 2.07 20.99 -3.20
C TYR A 4 1.55 19.64 -3.69
N THR A 5 0.92 19.61 -4.84
CA THR A 5 0.57 18.37 -5.53
C THR A 5 1.72 17.81 -6.36
N ASP A 6 2.55 18.68 -6.91
CA ASP A 6 3.74 18.31 -7.69
C ASP A 6 4.64 19.54 -7.82
N THR A 7 5.71 19.60 -7.06
CA THR A 7 6.56 20.78 -6.92
C THR A 7 8.03 20.38 -6.99
N GLU A 8 8.80 21.09 -7.86
CA GLU A 8 10.26 20.99 -7.83
C GLU A 8 10.82 21.41 -6.48
N MET A 9 11.84 20.70 -6.03
CA MET A 9 12.57 21.00 -4.82
C MET A 9 13.99 21.43 -5.14
N VAL A 10 14.54 22.26 -4.28
CA VAL A 10 15.96 22.61 -4.31
C VAL A 10 16.60 22.26 -2.98
N PHE A 11 17.81 21.75 -3.02
CA PHE A 11 18.57 21.54 -1.81
C PHE A 11 19.08 22.88 -1.27
N VAL A 12 18.72 23.21 -0.04
CA VAL A 12 19.19 24.40 0.67
C VAL A 12 20.06 23.96 1.84
N LYS A 13 21.32 24.40 1.85
CA LYS A 13 22.23 24.15 2.97
C LYS A 13 22.07 25.25 4.01
N GLY A 14 21.55 24.87 5.19
CA GLY A 14 21.31 25.83 6.29
C GLY A 14 19.82 26.16 6.43
N PHE A 15 19.51 27.28 7.05
CA PHE A 15 18.16 27.69 7.42
C PHE A 15 17.62 28.88 6.61
N ASP A 16 18.36 29.40 5.66
CA ASP A 16 17.95 30.56 4.87
C ASP A 16 18.16 30.29 3.38
N PRO A 17 17.11 30.41 2.54
CA PRO A 17 15.72 30.74 2.91
C PRO A 17 14.95 29.57 3.56
N ASP A 18 14.15 29.89 4.57
CA ASP A 18 13.26 28.93 5.22
C ASP A 18 11.94 28.80 4.43
N ASN A 19 11.99 28.09 3.32
CA ASN A 19 10.83 27.86 2.48
C ASN A 19 9.97 26.71 3.05
N LYS A 20 8.65 26.94 3.10
CA LYS A 20 7.68 25.99 3.65
C LYS A 20 6.52 25.75 2.67
N TRP A 21 6.02 24.53 2.66
CA TRP A 21 4.70 24.28 2.09
C TRP A 21 3.64 24.64 3.13
N VAL A 22 2.61 25.35 2.69
CA VAL A 22 1.51 25.79 3.56
C VAL A 22 0.23 25.11 3.12
N LEU A 23 -0.36 24.32 4.01
CA LEU A 23 -1.69 23.73 3.80
C LEU A 23 -2.75 24.82 3.89
N LYS A 24 -3.73 24.81 2.96
CA LYS A 24 -4.92 25.62 3.04
C LYS A 24 -5.93 24.99 4.00
N ASP A 25 -6.85 25.79 4.55
CA ASP A 25 -7.87 25.30 5.49
C ASP A 25 -8.68 24.11 4.94
N VAL A 26 -8.98 24.12 3.64
CA VAL A 26 -9.73 23.04 2.95
C VAL A 26 -8.97 21.71 2.87
N GLU A 27 -7.68 21.75 3.15
CA GLU A 27 -6.77 20.59 3.10
C GLU A 27 -6.46 20.04 4.49
N CYS A 28 -6.84 20.78 5.52
CA CYS A 28 -6.68 20.33 6.90
C CYS A 28 -7.70 19.23 7.25
N GLY A 29 -7.32 18.32 8.11
CA GLY A 29 -8.18 17.22 8.57
C GLY A 29 -8.36 16.07 7.59
N LYS A 30 -7.59 16.05 6.50
CA LYS A 30 -7.52 14.96 5.53
C LYS A 30 -6.25 14.15 5.68
N ALA A 31 -6.24 12.93 5.14
CA ALA A 31 -5.03 12.12 5.03
C ALA A 31 -4.38 12.34 3.66
N TYR A 32 -3.06 12.33 3.61
CA TYR A 32 -2.29 12.54 2.38
C TYR A 32 -1.17 11.52 2.27
N LYS A 33 -0.87 11.13 1.03
CA LYS A 33 0.38 10.46 0.67
C LYS A 33 1.36 11.50 0.12
N ILE A 34 2.57 11.51 0.67
CA ILE A 34 3.64 12.39 0.25
C ILE A 34 4.77 11.54 -0.31
N CYS A 35 5.14 11.80 -1.55
CA CYS A 35 6.29 11.20 -2.20
C CYS A 35 7.37 12.27 -2.40
N VAL A 36 8.60 11.97 -1.99
CA VAL A 36 9.74 12.86 -2.16
C VAL A 36 10.79 12.14 -3.02
N ASP A 37 11.04 12.65 -4.21
CA ASP A 37 12.14 12.19 -5.07
C ASP A 37 13.38 13.04 -4.78
N ILE A 38 14.44 12.40 -4.32
CA ILE A 38 15.72 13.05 -3.97
C ILE A 38 16.84 12.71 -4.96
N ARG A 39 16.51 12.07 -6.07
CA ARG A 39 17.51 11.76 -7.09
C ARG A 39 17.98 13.03 -7.79
N ALA A 40 19.29 13.16 -8.01
CA ALA A 40 19.89 14.34 -8.61
C ALA A 40 19.23 14.69 -9.95
N GLY A 41 18.76 15.94 -10.09
CA GLY A 41 18.08 16.47 -11.27
C GLY A 41 16.62 16.01 -11.41
N LYS A 42 16.06 15.35 -10.37
CA LYS A 42 14.67 14.92 -10.31
C LYS A 42 14.01 15.31 -8.99
N GLU A 43 14.64 16.21 -8.24
CA GLU A 43 14.21 16.59 -6.91
C GLU A 43 12.82 17.22 -6.96
N ARG A 44 11.84 16.52 -6.38
CA ARG A 44 10.44 16.97 -6.35
C ARG A 44 9.69 16.41 -5.15
N MET A 45 8.68 17.10 -4.72
CA MET A 45 7.67 16.64 -3.77
C MET A 45 6.31 16.55 -4.46
N MET A 46 5.69 15.39 -4.32
CA MET A 46 4.32 15.16 -4.78
C MET A 46 3.46 14.84 -3.57
N MET A 47 2.29 15.43 -3.51
CA MET A 47 1.30 15.17 -2.46
C MET A 47 -0.07 14.96 -3.08
N SER A 48 -0.73 13.89 -2.69
CA SER A 48 -2.09 13.59 -3.11
C SER A 48 -2.97 13.24 -1.91
N GLU A 49 -4.24 13.64 -1.95
CA GLU A 49 -5.20 13.22 -0.95
C GLU A 49 -5.33 11.69 -0.98
N PHE A 50 -5.24 11.07 0.20
CA PHE A 50 -5.43 9.64 0.34
C PHE A 50 -6.92 9.35 0.56
N VAL A 51 -7.52 8.70 -0.43
CA VAL A 51 -8.89 8.18 -0.34
C VAL A 51 -8.79 6.69 -0.01
N PRO A 52 -9.25 6.25 1.18
CA PRO A 52 -9.14 4.84 1.56
C PRO A 52 -10.03 3.96 0.67
N TYR A 53 -9.55 2.77 0.36
CA TYR A 53 -10.37 1.72 -0.23
C TYR A 53 -11.40 1.24 0.80
N GLU A 54 -12.63 1.03 0.33
CA GLU A 54 -13.73 0.58 1.20
C GLU A 54 -13.61 -0.89 1.59
N MET A 55 -12.86 -1.67 0.82
CA MET A 55 -12.68 -3.10 1.04
C MET A 55 -11.30 -3.57 0.57
N ILE A 56 -10.73 -4.49 1.34
CA ILE A 56 -9.50 -5.22 0.99
C ILE A 56 -9.83 -6.71 0.96
N TYR A 57 -9.27 -7.41 -0.01
CA TYR A 57 -9.48 -8.84 -0.22
C TYR A 57 -8.16 -9.60 -0.22
N MET A 58 -8.22 -10.86 0.14
CA MET A 58 -7.08 -11.78 0.15
C MET A 58 -7.23 -12.80 -0.98
N VAL A 59 -6.13 -13.07 -1.69
CA VAL A 59 -6.02 -14.14 -2.69
C VAL A 59 -4.72 -14.90 -2.50
N GLY A 60 -4.64 -16.09 -3.05
CA GLY A 60 -3.49 -16.97 -2.98
C GLY A 60 -3.88 -18.33 -2.40
N ASP A 61 -3.11 -19.35 -2.71
CA ASP A 61 -3.37 -20.73 -2.30
C ASP A 61 -3.29 -20.94 -0.78
N ALA A 62 -2.71 -19.99 -0.03
CA ALA A 62 -2.81 -19.95 1.42
C ALA A 62 -4.21 -19.55 1.91
N THR A 63 -5.04 -18.89 1.10
CA THR A 63 -6.34 -18.35 1.49
C THR A 63 -7.50 -19.29 1.15
N PRO A 64 -8.69 -19.11 1.75
CA PRO A 64 -9.87 -19.92 1.40
C PRO A 64 -10.29 -19.81 -0.07
N ALA A 65 -10.09 -18.65 -0.71
CA ALA A 65 -10.47 -18.41 -2.10
C ALA A 65 -9.44 -18.95 -3.11
N GLY A 66 -8.24 -19.32 -2.67
CA GLY A 66 -7.17 -19.65 -3.60
C GLY A 66 -6.85 -18.48 -4.54
N TRP A 67 -6.52 -18.78 -5.80
CA TRP A 67 -6.22 -17.80 -6.83
C TRP A 67 -7.45 -17.34 -7.64
N SER A 68 -8.65 -17.53 -7.10
CA SER A 68 -9.88 -16.99 -7.70
C SER A 68 -10.10 -15.54 -7.28
N ILE A 69 -9.78 -14.57 -8.12
CA ILE A 69 -9.93 -13.16 -7.78
C ILE A 69 -11.39 -12.75 -7.60
N GLY A 70 -12.31 -13.37 -8.36
CA GLY A 70 -13.74 -13.14 -8.21
C GLY A 70 -14.28 -13.54 -6.84
N ASP A 71 -13.71 -14.62 -6.26
CA ASP A 71 -14.06 -15.17 -4.95
C ASP A 71 -13.12 -14.70 -3.83
N ALA A 72 -12.25 -13.73 -4.12
CA ALA A 72 -11.27 -13.24 -3.15
C ALA A 72 -11.87 -13.00 -1.76
N THR A 73 -11.20 -13.51 -0.74
CA THR A 73 -11.68 -13.51 0.65
C THR A 73 -11.68 -12.09 1.21
N PRO A 74 -12.82 -11.50 1.59
CA PRO A 74 -12.85 -10.15 2.13
C PRO A 74 -12.23 -10.09 3.53
N MET A 75 -11.52 -9.01 3.81
CA MET A 75 -11.15 -8.62 5.16
C MET A 75 -12.32 -7.87 5.82
N GLN A 76 -12.29 -7.76 7.13
CA GLN A 76 -13.29 -7.05 7.91
C GLN A 76 -12.86 -5.61 8.14
N ALA A 77 -13.74 -4.65 7.83
CA ALA A 77 -13.54 -3.24 8.19
C ALA A 77 -13.58 -3.09 9.72
N THR A 78 -12.92 -2.06 10.22
CA THR A 78 -12.94 -1.66 11.63
C THR A 78 -13.60 -0.28 11.77
N ASP A 79 -13.58 0.30 12.96
CA ASP A 79 -14.04 1.69 13.17
C ASP A 79 -13.13 2.71 12.49
N SER A 80 -11.89 2.34 12.15
CA SER A 80 -10.99 3.16 11.35
C SER A 80 -11.17 2.85 9.86
N PRO A 81 -11.37 3.84 8.99
CA PRO A 81 -11.45 3.62 7.55
C PRO A 81 -10.13 3.13 6.94
N TYR A 82 -9.05 3.18 7.71
CA TYR A 82 -7.72 2.79 7.24
C TYR A 82 -7.34 1.36 7.62
N VAL A 83 -8.04 0.76 8.60
CA VAL A 83 -7.62 -0.52 9.19
C VAL A 83 -8.61 -1.63 8.86
N PHE A 84 -8.08 -2.73 8.35
CA PHE A 84 -8.79 -3.97 8.10
C PHE A 84 -8.20 -5.10 8.90
N THR A 85 -9.07 -6.05 9.29
CA THR A 85 -8.67 -7.26 10.02
C THR A 85 -9.23 -8.50 9.34
N TRP A 86 -8.56 -9.62 9.55
CA TRP A 86 -9.09 -10.93 9.21
C TRP A 86 -8.57 -11.96 10.21
N GLN A 87 -9.41 -12.94 10.52
CA GLN A 87 -9.02 -14.08 11.36
C GLN A 87 -9.59 -15.35 10.78
N GLY A 88 -8.76 -16.37 10.66
CA GLY A 88 -9.17 -17.67 10.11
C GLY A 88 -7.99 -18.59 9.87
N VAL A 89 -8.25 -19.68 9.16
CA VAL A 89 -7.23 -20.68 8.83
C VAL A 89 -6.54 -20.28 7.52
N LEU A 90 -5.21 -20.21 7.56
CA LEU A 90 -4.38 -20.19 6.35
C LEU A 90 -3.73 -21.56 6.14
N ASN A 91 -3.63 -21.96 4.88
CA ASN A 91 -2.86 -23.11 4.45
C ASN A 91 -1.40 -22.73 4.19
N VAL A 92 -0.55 -23.71 3.99
CA VAL A 92 0.80 -23.47 3.41
C VAL A 92 0.61 -23.01 1.96
N GLY A 93 1.27 -21.92 1.59
CA GLY A 93 1.12 -21.34 0.25
C GLY A 93 1.42 -19.86 0.21
N GLU A 94 0.98 -19.21 -0.85
CA GLU A 94 1.17 -17.78 -1.10
C GLU A 94 -0.07 -16.97 -0.72
N LEU A 95 0.14 -15.73 -0.29
CA LEU A 95 -0.87 -14.74 0.07
C LEU A 95 -0.55 -13.39 -0.57
N LYS A 96 -1.55 -12.76 -1.12
CA LYS A 96 -1.51 -11.41 -1.67
C LYS A 96 -2.82 -10.67 -1.37
N LEU A 97 -2.78 -9.34 -1.30
CA LEU A 97 -3.93 -8.51 -0.94
C LEU A 97 -4.30 -7.60 -2.12
N THR A 98 -5.58 -7.56 -2.46
CA THR A 98 -6.10 -6.70 -3.51
C THR A 98 -7.14 -5.72 -2.96
N CYS A 99 -7.16 -4.50 -3.50
CA CYS A 99 -8.16 -3.49 -3.19
C CYS A 99 -9.39 -3.58 -4.08
N ASP A 100 -9.33 -4.40 -5.12
CA ASP A 100 -10.40 -4.63 -6.10
C ASP A 100 -10.42 -6.09 -6.56
N LYS A 101 -11.38 -6.44 -7.41
CA LYS A 101 -11.51 -7.78 -7.97
C LYS A 101 -11.36 -7.79 -9.49
N LYS A 102 -10.40 -7.04 -10.02
CA LYS A 102 -10.14 -6.99 -11.46
C LYS A 102 -9.61 -8.33 -11.97
N GLU A 103 -10.38 -8.96 -12.84
CA GLU A 103 -10.09 -10.29 -13.41
C GLU A 103 -8.79 -10.34 -14.22
N ASP A 104 -8.35 -9.20 -14.76
CA ASP A 104 -7.10 -9.08 -15.51
C ASP A 104 -5.85 -8.88 -14.62
N TRP A 105 -6.02 -8.89 -13.30
CA TRP A 105 -4.97 -8.71 -12.30
C TRP A 105 -4.23 -7.36 -12.36
N ASN A 106 -4.77 -6.39 -13.10
CA ASN A 106 -4.20 -5.05 -13.26
C ASN A 106 -4.85 -4.01 -12.33
N GLY A 107 -5.27 -4.41 -11.15
CA GLY A 107 -5.83 -3.55 -10.12
C GLY A 107 -4.80 -3.02 -9.12
N ALA A 108 -5.32 -2.63 -7.96
CA ALA A 108 -4.56 -2.11 -6.84
C ALA A 108 -4.23 -3.22 -5.83
N TRP A 109 -2.98 -3.24 -5.37
CA TRP A 109 -2.41 -4.33 -4.59
C TRP A 109 -1.61 -3.83 -3.40
N PHE A 110 -1.74 -4.52 -2.27
CA PHE A 110 -0.76 -4.51 -1.20
C PHE A 110 0.05 -5.81 -1.25
N MET A 111 1.37 -5.67 -1.23
CA MET A 111 2.34 -6.76 -1.36
C MET A 111 3.44 -6.62 -0.31
N PRO A 112 4.17 -7.69 0.01
CA PRO A 112 5.37 -7.53 0.83
C PRO A 112 6.44 -6.73 0.06
N THR A 113 7.37 -6.14 0.79
CA THR A 113 8.48 -5.35 0.20
C THR A 113 9.54 -6.20 -0.49
N VAL A 114 9.53 -7.50 -0.26
CA VAL A 114 10.40 -8.50 -0.91
C VAL A 114 9.59 -9.74 -1.26
N ALA A 115 9.99 -10.43 -2.34
CA ALA A 115 9.36 -11.67 -2.76
C ALA A 115 9.51 -12.77 -1.69
N ASP A 116 8.51 -13.66 -1.61
CA ASP A 116 8.47 -14.81 -0.70
C ASP A 116 8.67 -14.46 0.78
N ARG A 117 8.25 -13.25 1.17
CA ARG A 117 8.35 -12.79 2.56
C ARG A 117 7.58 -13.73 3.49
N GLN A 118 8.26 -14.36 4.42
CA GLN A 118 7.61 -15.07 5.51
C GLN A 118 7.17 -14.06 6.58
N PRO A 119 5.93 -14.13 7.05
CA PRO A 119 5.46 -13.23 8.11
C PRO A 119 6.33 -13.31 9.36
N SER A 120 6.71 -12.16 9.89
CA SER A 120 7.52 -12.08 11.13
C SER A 120 6.69 -12.30 12.40
N GLY A 121 5.38 -12.16 12.31
CA GLY A 121 4.49 -12.05 13.48
C GLY A 121 4.39 -10.64 14.05
N GLU A 122 5.23 -9.73 13.61
CA GLU A 122 5.24 -8.33 14.00
C GLU A 122 4.60 -7.45 12.92
N THR A 123 4.44 -6.15 13.19
CA THR A 123 4.03 -5.17 12.18
C THR A 123 5.19 -4.91 11.24
N GLU A 124 4.97 -5.06 9.96
CA GLU A 124 5.96 -4.86 8.90
C GLU A 124 5.42 -3.99 7.77
N PRO A 125 6.30 -3.29 7.02
CA PRO A 125 5.88 -2.46 5.90
C PRO A 125 5.38 -3.29 4.72
N MET A 126 4.44 -2.71 3.97
CA MET A 126 3.95 -3.22 2.70
C MET A 126 4.40 -2.32 1.54
N LEU A 127 4.30 -2.85 0.34
CA LEU A 127 4.38 -2.11 -0.91
C LEU A 127 2.97 -1.97 -1.48
N PHE A 128 2.53 -0.73 -1.72
CA PHE A 128 1.30 -0.46 -2.46
C PHE A 128 1.60 -0.20 -3.93
N LEU A 129 0.85 -0.84 -4.83
CA LEU A 129 0.87 -0.60 -6.27
C LEU A 129 -0.55 -0.53 -6.81
N ASP A 130 -0.87 0.53 -7.55
CA ASP A 130 -2.08 0.60 -8.37
C ASP A 130 -1.71 0.51 -9.85
N LYS A 131 -1.81 -0.69 -10.41
CA LYS A 131 -1.44 -0.97 -11.79
C LYS A 131 -2.36 -0.31 -12.82
N ALA A 132 -3.59 0.04 -12.42
CA ALA A 132 -4.58 0.65 -13.29
C ALA A 132 -4.53 2.18 -13.26
N SER A 133 -4.06 2.78 -12.17
CA SER A 133 -4.10 4.23 -11.98
C SER A 133 -3.02 4.95 -12.78
N ASP A 134 -3.45 5.81 -13.71
CA ASP A 134 -2.53 6.67 -14.44
C ASP A 134 -1.91 7.73 -13.51
N ALA A 135 -2.65 8.17 -12.48
CA ALA A 135 -2.12 9.07 -11.46
C ALA A 135 -0.98 8.41 -10.65
N PHE A 136 -1.15 7.14 -10.27
CA PHE A 136 -0.08 6.38 -9.61
C PHE A 136 1.14 6.21 -10.51
N LYS A 137 0.94 5.85 -11.78
CA LYS A 137 2.04 5.72 -12.75
C LYS A 137 2.77 7.04 -12.98
N ALA A 138 2.04 8.16 -13.03
CA ALA A 138 2.64 9.49 -13.16
C ALA A 138 3.45 9.89 -11.92
N GLN A 139 2.99 9.49 -10.73
CA GLN A 139 3.68 9.72 -9.46
C GLN A 139 4.96 8.87 -9.33
N TYR A 140 4.98 7.68 -9.93
CA TYR A 140 6.08 6.73 -9.86
C TYR A 140 6.57 6.30 -11.26
N PRO A 141 7.02 7.23 -12.11
CA PRO A 141 7.29 6.95 -13.52
C PRO A 141 8.43 5.95 -13.77
N ASP A 142 9.33 5.81 -12.81
CA ASP A 142 10.49 4.92 -12.91
C ASP A 142 10.23 3.54 -12.27
N VAL A 143 9.04 3.30 -11.73
CA VAL A 143 8.68 2.00 -11.16
C VAL A 143 8.16 1.10 -12.28
N MET A 144 8.81 -0.04 -12.48
CA MET A 144 8.35 -1.06 -13.43
C MET A 144 7.16 -1.84 -12.83
N ILE A 145 5.99 -1.19 -12.83
CA ILE A 145 4.78 -1.68 -12.16
C ILE A 145 4.36 -3.07 -12.67
N GLY A 146 4.51 -3.32 -13.98
CA GLY A 146 4.07 -4.56 -14.61
C GLY A 146 4.89 -5.81 -14.24
N GLY A 147 6.11 -5.64 -13.68
CA GLY A 147 6.99 -6.75 -13.30
C GLY A 147 6.95 -7.10 -11.81
N ILE A 148 6.29 -6.29 -10.99
CA ILE A 148 6.25 -6.50 -9.54
C ILE A 148 5.05 -7.41 -9.20
N ASP A 149 5.36 -8.58 -8.63
CA ASP A 149 4.37 -9.58 -8.21
C ASP A 149 4.88 -10.32 -6.96
N GLN A 150 5.05 -9.57 -5.87
CA GLN A 150 5.55 -10.09 -4.60
C GLN A 150 4.40 -10.66 -3.76
N LYS A 151 4.68 -11.73 -3.01
CA LYS A 151 3.72 -12.46 -2.21
C LYS A 151 4.30 -12.79 -0.84
N TRP A 152 3.45 -12.81 0.19
CA TRP A 152 3.80 -13.46 1.45
C TRP A 152 3.76 -14.96 1.26
N LYS A 153 4.66 -15.67 1.95
CA LYS A 153 4.74 -17.12 1.95
C LYS A 153 4.39 -17.66 3.32
N ILE A 154 3.24 -18.31 3.42
CA ILE A 154 2.82 -19.02 4.63
C ILE A 154 3.47 -20.40 4.61
N THR A 155 4.36 -20.65 5.55
CA THR A 155 5.14 -21.92 5.63
C THR A 155 4.53 -22.93 6.59
N THR A 156 3.59 -22.50 7.42
CA THR A 156 2.92 -23.38 8.40
C THR A 156 1.44 -23.09 8.39
N ALA A 157 0.62 -24.10 8.10
CA ALA A 157 -0.83 -23.96 8.20
C ALA A 157 -1.30 -23.75 9.65
N GLY A 158 -2.42 -23.10 9.82
CA GLY A 158 -3.01 -22.87 11.13
C GLY A 158 -3.94 -21.66 11.18
N SER A 159 -4.37 -21.32 12.40
CA SER A 159 -5.16 -20.12 12.64
C SER A 159 -4.26 -18.89 12.63
N TYR A 160 -4.66 -17.85 11.91
CA TYR A 160 -3.93 -16.59 11.81
C TYR A 160 -4.86 -15.40 12.06
N LYS A 161 -4.29 -14.35 12.60
CA LYS A 161 -4.88 -13.02 12.61
C LYS A 161 -4.04 -12.09 11.73
N ILE A 162 -4.71 -11.39 10.81
CA ILE A 162 -4.10 -10.39 9.94
C ILE A 162 -4.69 -9.03 10.31
N THR A 163 -3.85 -8.02 10.45
CA THR A 163 -4.24 -6.61 10.61
C THR A 163 -3.48 -5.79 9.60
N LEU A 164 -4.19 -5.02 8.79
CA LEU A 164 -3.64 -4.17 7.73
C LEU A 164 -4.04 -2.72 7.99
N ASN A 165 -3.08 -1.79 7.86
CA ASN A 165 -3.33 -0.35 7.81
C ASN A 165 -2.95 0.17 6.42
N GLN A 166 -3.95 0.54 5.63
CA GLN A 166 -3.74 0.99 4.24
C GLN A 166 -3.13 2.40 4.14
N LEU A 167 -3.31 3.26 5.15
CA LEU A 167 -2.72 4.58 5.16
C LEU A 167 -1.22 4.52 5.47
N GLU A 168 -0.85 3.74 6.49
CA GLU A 168 0.54 3.56 6.91
C GLU A 168 1.31 2.55 6.04
N GLU A 169 0.59 1.81 5.19
CA GLU A 169 1.15 0.69 4.39
C GLU A 169 1.86 -0.33 5.28
N THR A 170 1.18 -0.75 6.33
CA THR A 170 1.70 -1.73 7.29
C THR A 170 0.77 -2.90 7.48
N ILE A 171 1.34 -4.07 7.78
CA ILE A 171 0.60 -5.30 8.03
C ILE A 171 1.23 -6.09 9.18
N SER A 172 0.40 -6.78 9.96
CA SER A 172 0.85 -7.88 10.82
C SER A 172 0.10 -9.15 10.45
N ILE A 173 0.81 -10.26 10.33
CA ILE A 173 0.28 -11.60 10.06
C ILE A 173 0.78 -12.50 11.19
N VAL A 174 -0.11 -12.79 12.15
CA VAL A 174 0.24 -13.45 13.41
C VAL A 174 -0.43 -14.81 13.48
N LYS A 175 0.37 -15.86 13.64
CA LYS A 175 -0.16 -17.20 13.95
C LYS A 175 -0.66 -17.24 15.39
N GLN A 176 -1.87 -17.77 15.56
CA GLN A 176 -2.56 -17.87 16.84
C GLN A 176 -2.25 -19.21 17.54
#